data_8ba2a0a1ca29eb9bf080d71c21e7de6c
#
_entry.id   8ba2a0a1ca29eb9bf080d71c21e7de6c
#
_cell.length_a   1.000
_cell.length_b   1.000
_cell.length_c   1.000
_cell.angle_alpha   90.00
_cell.angle_beta   90.00
_cell.angle_gamma   90.00
#
_symmetry.space_group_name_H-M   'P 1'
#
loop_
_entity.id
_entity.type
_entity.pdbx_description
1 polymer ?
#
loop_
_entity_poly.entity_id
_entity_poly.type
_entity_poly.pdbx_seq_one_letter_code
_entity_poly.pdbx_strand_id
1 'polypeptide(L)'
;MDETGRACRGSELRTRLKFITAAIAAAWFLQVAMAQPAAESSKLTLQQAVNIALEKNPLRKAALADTRVASADVREARSVLIPRLMFSETATRGNDPVYVFGSELRQQRFTNADLALNRLNTPTPIGNFSTRLGGTWNLFDSFASWHGVNRAKQTNEAAGHQLACTEQEIVFRVVDSYYAVLLAADSADAPMRGS
;
A
#
# COMPACT_ATOMS: atom_id res chain seq x y z
N MET A 1 -4.92 10.50 -71.05
CA MET A 1 -4.91 11.93 -70.66
C MET A 1 -5.81 12.09 -69.50
N ASP A 2 -5.27 12.57 -68.39
CA ASP A 2 -5.88 12.95 -67.08
C ASP A 2 -5.58 12.12 -65.85
N GLU A 3 -4.29 11.92 -65.56
CA GLU A 3 -3.85 11.47 -64.21
C GLU A 3 -3.08 12.54 -63.41
N THR A 4 -2.77 13.68 -63.99
CA THR A 4 -1.97 14.75 -63.33
C THR A 4 -2.81 15.73 -62.51
N GLY A 5 -4.14 15.73 -62.65
CA GLY A 5 -5.06 16.67 -61.98
C GLY A 5 -5.46 16.27 -60.55
N ARG A 6 -5.27 15.00 -60.12
CA ARG A 6 -5.70 14.52 -58.79
C ARG A 6 -4.61 14.62 -57.73
N ALA A 7 -3.35 14.63 -58.10
CA ALA A 7 -2.22 14.69 -57.16
C ALA A 7 -2.02 16.09 -56.55
N CYS A 8 -2.33 17.17 -57.26
CA CYS A 8 -2.16 18.55 -56.78
C CYS A 8 -3.22 19.01 -55.77
N ARG A 9 -4.45 18.45 -55.84
CA ARG A 9 -5.54 18.85 -54.93
C ARG A 9 -5.42 18.22 -53.52
N GLY A 10 -4.75 17.09 -53.40
CA GLY A 10 -4.55 16.38 -52.14
C GLY A 10 -3.46 17.00 -51.22
N SER A 11 -2.47 17.66 -51.82
CA SER A 11 -1.37 18.31 -51.06
C SER A 11 -1.81 19.62 -50.40
N GLU A 12 -2.64 20.41 -51.10
CA GLU A 12 -3.18 21.66 -50.55
C GLU A 12 -4.16 21.43 -49.38
N LEU A 13 -5.01 20.40 -49.48
CA LEU A 13 -5.93 20.06 -48.38
C LEU A 13 -5.18 19.61 -47.12
N ARG A 14 -4.13 18.83 -47.27
CA ARG A 14 -3.31 18.37 -46.14
C ARG A 14 -2.53 19.51 -45.45
N THR A 15 -2.09 20.51 -46.25
CA THR A 15 -1.38 21.67 -45.71
C THR A 15 -2.36 22.60 -44.98
N ARG A 16 -3.53 22.87 -45.51
CA ARG A 16 -4.56 23.67 -44.84
C ARG A 16 -5.09 23.01 -43.58
N LEU A 17 -5.25 21.67 -43.55
CA LEU A 17 -5.68 20.92 -42.37
C LEU A 17 -4.64 20.99 -41.23
N LYS A 18 -3.33 20.97 -41.55
CA LYS A 18 -2.25 21.15 -40.58
C LYS A 18 -2.21 22.54 -39.97
N PHE A 19 -2.51 23.59 -40.72
CA PHE A 19 -2.57 24.95 -40.19
C PHE A 19 -3.81 25.16 -39.32
N ILE A 20 -4.94 24.54 -39.62
CA ILE A 20 -6.15 24.61 -38.77
C ILE A 20 -5.97 23.88 -37.46
N THR A 21 -5.33 22.69 -37.46
CA THR A 21 -5.05 21.96 -36.21
C THR A 21 -4.02 22.67 -35.36
N ALA A 22 -2.99 23.31 -35.93
CA ALA A 22 -2.01 24.11 -35.20
C ALA A 22 -2.62 25.38 -34.59
N ALA A 23 -3.55 26.05 -35.28
CA ALA A 23 -4.24 27.23 -34.78
C ALA A 23 -5.21 26.89 -33.63
N ILE A 24 -5.90 25.76 -33.67
CA ILE A 24 -6.79 25.30 -32.61
C ILE A 24 -5.97 24.90 -31.36
N ALA A 25 -4.81 24.23 -31.54
CA ALA A 25 -3.93 23.88 -30.44
C ALA A 25 -3.31 25.12 -29.75
N ALA A 26 -2.94 26.15 -30.51
CA ALA A 26 -2.44 27.41 -29.98
C ALA A 26 -3.51 28.20 -29.20
N ALA A 27 -4.76 28.18 -29.68
CA ALA A 27 -5.89 28.84 -28.98
C ALA A 27 -6.25 28.16 -27.65
N TRP A 28 -6.07 26.83 -27.53
CA TRP A 28 -6.28 26.10 -26.28
C TRP A 28 -5.17 26.41 -25.24
N PHE A 29 -3.94 26.59 -25.69
CA PHE A 29 -2.83 26.95 -24.79
C PHE A 29 -2.96 28.37 -24.21
N LEU A 30 -3.56 29.31 -24.93
CA LEU A 30 -3.77 30.67 -24.43
C LEU A 30 -4.90 30.78 -23.37
N GLN A 31 -5.87 29.86 -23.36
CA GLN A 31 -6.97 29.88 -22.39
C GLN A 31 -6.59 29.35 -21.00
N VAL A 32 -5.54 28.52 -20.88
CA VAL A 32 -5.05 27.98 -19.60
C VAL A 32 -4.25 29.03 -18.79
N ALA A 33 -3.75 30.10 -19.41
CA ALA A 33 -2.94 31.10 -18.76
C ALA A 33 -3.73 32.20 -18.00
N MET A 34 -5.07 32.25 -18.12
CA MET A 34 -5.91 33.33 -17.53
C MET A 34 -6.71 32.90 -16.30
N ALA A 35 -6.55 31.67 -15.80
CA ALA A 35 -7.24 31.23 -14.58
C ALA A 35 -6.27 31.01 -13.43
N GLN A 36 -5.47 32.02 -13.08
CA GLN A 36 -4.96 32.13 -11.71
C GLN A 36 -6.05 32.84 -10.89
N PRO A 37 -6.75 32.13 -9.97
CA PRO A 37 -7.55 32.83 -9.00
C PRO A 37 -6.57 33.70 -8.18
N ALA A 38 -6.80 35.00 -8.17
CA ALA A 38 -6.16 35.89 -7.23
C ALA A 38 -6.41 35.29 -5.84
N ALA A 39 -5.34 34.80 -5.20
CA ALA A 39 -5.40 34.39 -3.81
C ALA A 39 -5.81 35.63 -3.02
N GLU A 40 -7.12 35.76 -2.71
CA GLU A 40 -7.56 36.66 -1.66
C GLU A 40 -6.70 36.33 -0.44
N SER A 41 -5.92 37.26 0.00
CA SER A 41 -5.16 37.20 1.24
C SER A 41 -6.16 37.20 2.41
N SER A 42 -6.94 36.16 2.54
CA SER A 42 -7.78 35.93 3.70
C SER A 42 -6.82 35.81 4.89
N LYS A 43 -6.88 36.78 5.82
CA LYS A 43 -6.10 36.73 7.04
C LYS A 43 -6.38 35.40 7.72
N LEU A 44 -5.40 34.52 7.74
CA LEU A 44 -5.51 33.22 8.36
C LEU A 44 -5.63 33.41 9.88
N THR A 45 -6.75 32.95 10.46
CA THR A 45 -6.88 32.97 11.92
C THR A 45 -6.08 31.82 12.55
N LEU A 46 -5.66 31.98 13.80
CA LEU A 46 -4.96 30.95 14.55
C LEU A 46 -5.72 29.61 14.54
N GLN A 47 -7.04 29.65 14.75
CA GLN A 47 -7.88 28.47 14.74
C GLN A 47 -7.89 27.75 13.38
N GLN A 48 -7.94 28.52 12.30
CA GLN A 48 -7.86 27.95 10.94
C GLN A 48 -6.49 27.34 10.67
N ALA A 49 -5.39 27.98 11.11
CA ALA A 49 -4.04 27.45 10.98
C ALA A 49 -3.88 26.11 11.71
N VAL A 50 -4.39 26.02 12.95
CA VAL A 50 -4.36 24.77 13.74
C VAL A 50 -5.17 23.67 13.04
N ASN A 51 -6.38 23.97 12.58
CA ASN A 51 -7.22 22.97 11.92
C ASN A 51 -6.57 22.43 10.63
N ILE A 52 -6.01 23.31 9.80
CA ILE A 52 -5.29 22.92 8.58
C ILE A 52 -4.07 22.06 8.92
N ALA A 53 -3.32 22.44 9.95
CA ALA A 53 -2.15 21.68 10.38
C ALA A 53 -2.55 20.29 10.88
N LEU A 54 -3.55 20.15 11.74
CA LEU A 54 -4.02 18.85 12.20
C LEU A 54 -4.55 17.99 11.06
N GLU A 55 -5.21 18.55 10.07
CA GLU A 55 -5.73 17.80 8.93
C GLU A 55 -4.61 17.32 7.97
N LYS A 56 -3.65 18.20 7.67
CA LYS A 56 -2.68 17.97 6.59
C LYS A 56 -1.32 17.43 7.07
N ASN A 57 -1.00 17.54 8.36
CA ASN A 57 0.31 17.21 8.88
C ASN A 57 0.63 15.71 8.71
N PRO A 58 1.79 15.35 8.10
CA PRO A 58 2.19 13.97 7.90
C PRO A 58 2.51 13.23 9.22
N LEU A 59 2.99 13.93 10.26
CA LEU A 59 3.28 13.33 11.56
C LEU A 59 1.99 12.81 12.23
N ARG A 60 0.90 13.58 12.17
CA ARG A 60 -0.40 13.12 12.66
C ARG A 60 -0.90 11.89 11.89
N LYS A 61 -0.74 11.91 10.57
CA LYS A 61 -1.14 10.76 9.72
C LYS A 61 -0.33 9.51 10.06
N ALA A 62 0.97 9.65 10.32
CA ALA A 62 1.82 8.57 10.77
C ALA A 62 1.37 8.03 12.14
N ALA A 63 1.22 8.89 13.15
CA ALA A 63 0.75 8.49 14.47
C ALA A 63 -0.64 7.81 14.43
N LEU A 64 -1.55 8.28 13.56
CA LEU A 64 -2.84 7.63 13.32
C LEU A 64 -2.68 6.25 12.66
N ALA A 65 -1.70 6.06 11.78
CA ALA A 65 -1.40 4.74 11.22
C ALA A 65 -0.86 3.79 12.30
N ASP A 66 -0.01 4.28 13.20
CA ASP A 66 0.54 3.49 14.32
C ASP A 66 -0.56 3.00 15.27
N THR A 67 -1.60 3.80 15.54
CA THR A 67 -2.75 3.34 16.32
C THR A 67 -3.52 2.22 15.62
N ARG A 68 -3.61 2.27 14.28
CA ARG A 68 -4.23 1.20 13.50
C ARG A 68 -3.41 -0.10 13.53
N VAL A 69 -2.09 0.02 13.46
CA VAL A 69 -1.17 -1.13 13.62
C VAL A 69 -1.37 -1.74 14.99
N ALA A 70 -1.28 -0.96 16.07
CA ALA A 70 -1.48 -1.46 17.43
C ALA A 70 -2.84 -2.12 17.63
N SER A 71 -3.91 -1.61 17.00
CA SER A 71 -5.23 -2.24 17.03
C SER A 71 -5.28 -3.57 16.26
N ALA A 72 -4.48 -3.71 15.18
CA ALA A 72 -4.33 -4.97 14.45
C ALA A 72 -3.56 -6.01 15.29
N ASP A 73 -2.54 -5.59 16.02
CA ASP A 73 -1.75 -6.44 16.93
C ASP A 73 -2.63 -7.05 18.04
N VAL A 74 -3.62 -6.29 18.54
CA VAL A 74 -4.62 -6.84 19.47
C VAL A 74 -5.45 -7.96 18.82
N ARG A 75 -5.84 -7.81 17.55
CA ARG A 75 -6.56 -8.87 16.82
C ARG A 75 -5.67 -10.09 16.58
N GLU A 76 -4.41 -9.86 16.24
CA GLU A 76 -3.41 -10.92 16.08
C GLU A 76 -3.20 -11.66 17.38
N ALA A 77 -2.97 -10.96 18.50
CA ALA A 77 -2.83 -11.59 19.81
C ALA A 77 -4.04 -12.45 20.20
N ARG A 78 -5.26 -12.01 19.87
CA ARG A 78 -6.49 -12.79 20.09
C ARG A 78 -6.59 -14.03 19.20
N SER A 79 -5.96 -14.02 18.03
CA SER A 79 -6.01 -15.15 17.09
C SER A 79 -5.38 -16.43 17.66
N VAL A 80 -4.48 -16.31 18.64
CA VAL A 80 -3.86 -17.45 19.33
C VAL A 80 -4.86 -18.23 20.19
N LEU A 81 -5.96 -17.59 20.60
CA LEU A 81 -7.02 -18.20 21.40
C LEU A 81 -8.00 -19.06 20.59
N ILE A 82 -7.97 -18.96 19.27
CA ILE A 82 -8.84 -19.71 18.37
C ILE A 82 -8.09 -20.84 17.64
N PRO A 83 -8.75 -21.92 17.22
CA PRO A 83 -8.12 -22.98 16.47
C PRO A 83 -7.52 -22.46 15.15
N ARG A 84 -6.32 -22.88 14.84
CA ARG A 84 -5.65 -22.63 13.55
C ARG A 84 -5.87 -23.82 12.65
N LEU A 85 -6.49 -23.60 11.50
CA LEU A 85 -6.63 -24.61 10.45
C LEU A 85 -5.51 -24.43 9.42
N MET A 86 -4.94 -25.56 9.00
CA MET A 86 -3.88 -25.61 8.01
C MET A 86 -4.28 -26.57 6.90
N PHE A 87 -4.28 -26.07 5.68
CA PHE A 87 -4.41 -26.85 4.47
C PHE A 87 -3.05 -26.85 3.77
N SER A 88 -2.55 -28.02 3.42
CA SER A 88 -1.34 -28.14 2.64
C SER A 88 -1.52 -29.17 1.52
N GLU A 89 -1.06 -28.81 0.34
CA GLU A 89 -0.99 -29.71 -0.81
C GLU A 89 0.44 -29.77 -1.31
N THR A 90 0.93 -31.01 -1.47
CA THR A 90 2.28 -31.25 -1.94
C THR A 90 2.23 -32.11 -3.19
N ALA A 91 2.74 -31.58 -4.29
CA ALA A 91 2.94 -32.30 -5.53
C ALA A 91 4.42 -32.65 -5.65
N THR A 92 4.74 -33.94 -5.75
CA THR A 92 6.10 -34.41 -5.92
C THR A 92 6.17 -35.31 -7.16
N ARG A 93 7.18 -35.09 -8.00
CA ARG A 93 7.48 -35.94 -9.14
C ARG A 93 8.96 -36.29 -9.16
N GLY A 94 9.28 -37.55 -9.25
CA GLY A 94 10.66 -38.00 -9.24
C GLY A 94 10.81 -39.40 -9.82
N ASN A 95 12.06 -39.78 -10.08
CA ASN A 95 12.48 -41.12 -10.56
C ASN A 95 13.49 -41.79 -9.63
N ASP A 96 13.65 -41.27 -8.41
CA ASP A 96 14.45 -41.96 -7.39
C ASP A 96 13.84 -43.34 -7.10
N PRO A 97 14.64 -44.40 -7.11
CA PRO A 97 14.14 -45.80 -6.94
C PRO A 97 13.33 -45.99 -5.66
N VAL A 98 13.78 -45.43 -4.53
CA VAL A 98 13.10 -45.60 -3.25
C VAL A 98 11.77 -44.82 -3.25
N TYR A 99 11.79 -43.63 -3.84
CA TYR A 99 10.60 -42.80 -3.98
C TYR A 99 9.55 -43.41 -4.88
N VAL A 100 9.95 -43.94 -6.04
CA VAL A 100 9.04 -44.59 -7.01
C VAL A 100 8.42 -45.86 -6.39
N PHE A 101 9.24 -46.73 -5.82
CA PHE A 101 8.79 -47.95 -5.15
C PHE A 101 7.79 -47.64 -4.03
N GLY A 102 8.14 -46.69 -3.13
CA GLY A 102 7.25 -46.29 -2.05
C GLY A 102 5.97 -45.62 -2.52
N SER A 103 6.02 -44.88 -3.64
CA SER A 103 4.85 -44.19 -4.22
C SER A 103 3.90 -45.18 -4.90
N GLU A 104 4.43 -46.18 -5.63
CA GLU A 104 3.62 -47.25 -6.26
C GLU A 104 2.89 -48.08 -5.21
N LEU A 105 3.58 -48.43 -4.11
CA LEU A 105 2.95 -49.13 -2.98
C LEU A 105 1.82 -48.30 -2.34
N ARG A 106 2.04 -47.02 -2.09
CA ARG A 106 1.02 -46.13 -1.52
C ARG A 106 -0.18 -45.95 -2.45
N GLN A 107 0.06 -45.92 -3.76
CA GLN A 107 -0.98 -45.79 -4.78
C GLN A 107 -1.64 -47.13 -5.12
N GLN A 108 -1.22 -48.25 -4.48
CA GLN A 108 -1.71 -49.61 -4.74
C GLN A 108 -1.57 -50.05 -6.22
N ARG A 109 -0.51 -49.58 -6.88
CA ARG A 109 -0.23 -49.83 -8.31
C ARG A 109 0.92 -50.83 -8.51
N PHE A 110 1.57 -51.23 -7.43
CA PHE A 110 2.71 -52.13 -7.45
C PHE A 110 2.32 -53.53 -7.91
N THR A 111 3.07 -54.08 -8.86
CA THR A 111 2.85 -55.42 -9.46
C THR A 111 4.11 -56.25 -9.40
N ASN A 112 3.98 -57.58 -9.67
CA ASN A 112 5.15 -58.49 -9.76
C ASN A 112 6.15 -58.05 -10.85
N ALA A 113 5.71 -57.40 -11.89
CA ALA A 113 6.59 -56.89 -12.95
C ALA A 113 7.54 -55.77 -12.46
N ASP A 114 7.17 -55.08 -11.39
CA ASP A 114 7.94 -53.97 -10.82
C ASP A 114 9.09 -54.45 -9.93
N LEU A 115 9.11 -55.79 -9.60
CA LEU A 115 10.22 -56.44 -8.93
C LEU A 115 11.42 -56.73 -9.86
N ALA A 116 11.28 -56.53 -11.17
CA ALA A 116 12.39 -56.71 -12.10
C ALA A 116 13.54 -55.73 -11.79
N LEU A 117 14.76 -56.22 -11.72
CA LEU A 117 15.94 -55.48 -11.26
C LEU A 117 16.20 -54.20 -12.07
N ASN A 118 15.91 -54.22 -13.38
CA ASN A 118 16.00 -53.05 -14.25
C ASN A 118 14.98 -51.95 -13.88
N ARG A 119 13.76 -52.32 -13.50
CA ARG A 119 12.73 -51.39 -13.07
C ARG A 119 13.00 -50.83 -11.69
N LEU A 120 13.56 -51.64 -10.79
CA LEU A 120 13.94 -51.17 -9.46
C LEU A 120 15.12 -50.17 -9.51
N ASN A 121 16.08 -50.34 -10.41
CA ASN A 121 17.26 -49.47 -10.49
C ASN A 121 17.05 -48.21 -11.36
N THR A 122 16.21 -48.31 -12.37
CA THR A 122 15.93 -47.23 -13.32
C THR A 122 14.42 -47.04 -13.55
N PRO A 123 13.68 -46.66 -12.51
CA PRO A 123 12.23 -46.54 -12.62
C PRO A 123 11.81 -45.36 -13.48
N THR A 124 10.62 -45.46 -14.07
CA THR A 124 9.98 -44.30 -14.74
C THR A 124 9.51 -43.30 -13.72
N PRO A 125 9.64 -41.96 -14.00
CA PRO A 125 9.18 -40.93 -13.08
C PRO A 125 7.70 -41.07 -12.72
N ILE A 126 7.39 -41.05 -11.43
CA ILE A 126 6.02 -41.08 -10.91
C ILE A 126 5.66 -39.79 -10.22
N GLY A 127 4.42 -39.34 -10.39
CA GLY A 127 3.84 -38.21 -9.66
C GLY A 127 3.04 -38.68 -8.45
N ASN A 128 3.16 -37.94 -7.35
CA ASN A 128 2.36 -38.14 -6.13
C ASN A 128 1.80 -36.82 -5.64
N PHE A 129 0.51 -36.80 -5.33
CA PHE A 129 -0.18 -35.67 -4.72
C PHE A 129 -0.56 -36.07 -3.30
N SER A 130 -0.26 -35.20 -2.37
CA SER A 130 -0.61 -35.37 -0.96
C SER A 130 -1.34 -34.14 -0.45
N THR A 131 -2.61 -34.29 -0.16
CA THR A 131 -3.44 -33.28 0.47
C THR A 131 -3.52 -33.54 1.96
N ARG A 132 -3.23 -32.53 2.78
CA ARG A 132 -3.31 -32.63 4.23
C ARG A 132 -4.13 -31.48 4.78
N LEU A 133 -5.14 -31.81 5.56
CA LEU A 133 -5.89 -30.86 6.38
C LEU A 133 -5.54 -31.13 7.85
N GLY A 134 -5.04 -30.13 8.54
CA GLY A 134 -4.67 -30.21 9.96
C GLY A 134 -5.29 -29.06 10.74
N GLY A 135 -5.45 -29.28 12.04
CA GLY A 135 -5.88 -28.24 12.97
C GLY A 135 -5.04 -28.29 14.24
N THR A 136 -4.65 -27.11 14.74
CA THR A 136 -3.98 -26.97 16.03
C THR A 136 -4.75 -25.98 16.88
N TRP A 137 -4.97 -26.35 18.12
CA TRP A 137 -5.61 -25.47 19.11
C TRP A 137 -4.85 -25.56 20.43
N ASN A 138 -4.44 -24.42 20.91
CA ASN A 138 -3.79 -24.33 22.21
C ASN A 138 -4.87 -24.17 23.28
N LEU A 139 -5.16 -25.25 24.00
CA LEU A 139 -6.20 -25.27 25.02
C LEU A 139 -5.73 -24.66 26.34
N PHE A 140 -4.44 -24.82 26.66
CA PHE A 140 -3.86 -24.32 27.88
C PHE A 140 -2.35 -24.03 27.68
N ASP A 141 -1.94 -22.83 28.06
CA ASP A 141 -0.55 -22.35 27.95
C ASP A 141 -0.09 -21.57 29.21
N SER A 142 -0.59 -21.95 30.35
CA SER A 142 -0.29 -21.28 31.62
C SER A 142 -0.62 -19.78 31.61
N PHE A 143 -1.71 -19.41 30.92
CA PHE A 143 -2.19 -18.02 30.74
C PHE A 143 -1.27 -17.12 29.89
N ALA A 144 -0.25 -17.67 29.23
CA ALA A 144 0.67 -16.87 28.40
C ALA A 144 -0.06 -16.12 27.28
N SER A 145 -0.98 -16.79 26.57
CA SER A 145 -1.81 -16.14 25.54
C SER A 145 -2.69 -15.02 26.09
N TRP A 146 -3.27 -15.21 27.28
CA TRP A 146 -4.11 -14.19 27.92
C TRP A 146 -3.30 -12.94 28.31
N HIS A 147 -2.10 -13.14 28.89
CA HIS A 147 -1.17 -12.04 29.17
C HIS A 147 -0.68 -11.37 27.89
N GLY A 148 -0.47 -12.13 26.82
CA GLY A 148 -0.13 -11.61 25.50
C GLY A 148 -1.21 -10.65 24.95
N VAL A 149 -2.48 -11.04 25.03
CA VAL A 149 -3.61 -10.18 24.65
C VAL A 149 -3.69 -8.91 25.50
N ASN A 150 -3.49 -9.03 26.81
CA ASN A 150 -3.52 -7.88 27.72
C ASN A 150 -2.36 -6.90 27.40
N ARG A 151 -1.17 -7.42 27.16
CA ARG A 151 -0.03 -6.60 26.70
C ARG A 151 -0.35 -5.85 25.42
N ALA A 152 -0.90 -6.52 24.40
CA ALA A 152 -1.27 -5.89 23.15
C ALA A 152 -2.33 -4.79 23.36
N LYS A 153 -3.30 -4.97 24.26
CA LYS A 153 -4.28 -3.93 24.60
C LYS A 153 -3.61 -2.70 25.23
N GLN A 154 -2.66 -2.89 26.16
CA GLN A 154 -1.93 -1.78 26.78
C GLN A 154 -1.07 -1.03 25.75
N THR A 155 -0.44 -1.77 24.83
CA THR A 155 0.31 -1.15 23.73
C THR A 155 -0.60 -0.33 22.81
N ASN A 156 -1.82 -0.81 22.52
CA ASN A 156 -2.80 -0.06 21.73
C ASN A 156 -3.27 1.22 22.45
N GLU A 157 -3.48 1.17 23.76
CA GLU A 157 -3.81 2.34 24.57
C GLU A 157 -2.65 3.35 24.58
N ALA A 158 -1.42 2.89 24.76
CA ALA A 158 -0.22 3.72 24.66
C ALA A 158 -0.07 4.41 23.30
N ALA A 159 -0.37 3.73 22.20
CA ALA A 159 -0.38 4.31 20.85
C ALA A 159 -1.44 5.43 20.73
N GLY A 160 -2.60 5.29 21.38
CA GLY A 160 -3.61 6.34 21.45
C GLY A 160 -3.12 7.58 22.19
N HIS A 161 -2.44 7.41 23.31
CA HIS A 161 -1.82 8.52 24.05
C HIS A 161 -0.69 9.19 23.25
N GLN A 162 0.12 8.39 22.53
CA GLN A 162 1.16 8.93 21.66
C GLN A 162 0.59 9.79 20.53
N LEU A 163 -0.54 9.40 19.94
CA LEU A 163 -1.25 10.23 18.97
C LEU A 163 -1.68 11.57 19.59
N ALA A 164 -2.27 11.54 20.78
CA ALA A 164 -2.68 12.77 21.47
C ALA A 164 -1.48 13.69 21.77
N CYS A 165 -0.35 13.15 22.21
CA CYS A 165 0.89 13.92 22.39
C CYS A 165 1.37 14.54 21.07
N THR A 166 1.34 13.80 19.97
CA THR A 166 1.71 14.31 18.65
C THR A 166 0.80 15.45 18.19
N GLU A 167 -0.51 15.33 18.42
CA GLU A 167 -1.47 16.39 18.11
C GLU A 167 -1.21 17.66 18.93
N GLN A 168 -0.92 17.52 20.21
CA GLN A 168 -0.57 18.66 21.07
C GLN A 168 0.74 19.34 20.63
N GLU A 169 1.75 18.57 20.24
CA GLU A 169 3.00 19.10 19.73
C GLU A 169 2.79 19.88 18.42
N ILE A 170 1.95 19.38 17.51
CA ILE A 170 1.61 20.07 16.28
C ILE A 170 0.92 21.39 16.59
N VAL A 171 -0.06 21.40 17.50
CA VAL A 171 -0.76 22.62 17.92
C VAL A 171 0.22 23.64 18.50
N PHE A 172 1.10 23.20 19.39
CA PHE A 172 2.11 24.07 20.00
C PHE A 172 3.01 24.71 18.94
N ARG A 173 3.54 23.93 18.01
CA ARG A 173 4.39 24.45 16.92
C ARG A 173 3.67 25.44 16.01
N VAL A 174 2.38 25.21 15.74
CA VAL A 174 1.57 26.12 14.93
C VAL A 174 1.36 27.44 15.67
N VAL A 175 1.04 27.39 16.97
CA VAL A 175 0.86 28.58 17.80
C VAL A 175 2.14 29.40 17.87
N ASP A 176 3.27 28.75 18.13
CA ASP A 176 4.58 29.40 18.18
C ASP A 176 4.93 30.10 16.85
N SER A 177 4.79 29.36 15.73
CA SER A 177 5.05 29.89 14.40
C SER A 177 4.11 31.02 14.02
N TYR A 178 2.83 30.96 14.41
CA TYR A 178 1.83 32.00 14.14
C TYR A 178 2.20 33.33 14.83
N TYR A 179 2.57 33.28 16.11
CA TYR A 179 3.00 34.46 16.84
C TYR A 179 4.36 35.00 16.39
N ALA A 180 5.28 34.11 15.98
CA ALA A 180 6.55 34.54 15.39
C ALA A 180 6.35 35.33 14.10
N VAL A 181 5.40 34.95 13.25
CA VAL A 181 5.05 35.71 12.03
C VAL A 181 4.42 37.08 12.38
N LEU A 182 3.53 37.14 13.37
CA LEU A 182 2.93 38.40 13.79
C LEU A 182 3.98 39.40 14.33
N LEU A 183 4.91 38.90 15.17
CA LEU A 183 6.01 39.72 15.69
C LEU A 183 6.93 40.24 14.58
N ALA A 184 7.24 39.37 13.58
CA ALA A 184 8.03 39.78 12.43
C ALA A 184 7.33 40.84 11.59
N ALA A 185 6.01 40.75 11.41
CA ALA A 185 5.22 41.73 10.69
C ALA A 185 5.20 43.11 11.44
N ASP A 186 4.94 43.11 12.76
CA ASP A 186 4.95 44.31 13.58
C ASP A 186 6.33 45.00 13.61
N SER A 187 7.41 44.20 13.65
CA SER A 187 8.79 44.71 13.61
C SER A 187 9.14 45.35 12.27
N ALA A 188 8.58 44.84 11.16
CA ALA A 188 8.78 45.42 9.83
C ALA A 188 8.02 46.74 9.63
N ASP A 189 6.84 46.90 10.29
CA ASP A 189 6.03 48.11 10.20
C ASP A 189 6.52 49.25 11.13
N ALA A 190 7.29 48.93 12.17
CA ALA A 190 7.81 49.87 13.15
C ALA A 190 8.71 50.99 12.54
N PRO A 191 9.67 50.72 11.62
CA PRO A 191 10.54 51.76 11.06
C PRO A 191 9.81 52.76 10.13
N MET A 192 8.64 52.42 9.60
CA MET A 192 7.88 53.36 8.72
C MET A 192 7.06 54.40 9.46
N ARG A 193 6.86 54.31 10.77
CA ARG A 193 6.12 55.29 11.59
C ARG A 193 7.00 56.32 12.28
N GLY A 194 8.32 56.19 12.16
CA GLY A 194 9.31 57.08 12.84
C GLY A 194 10.05 58.07 11.94
N SER A 195 9.61 58.27 10.66
CA SER A 195 10.20 59.28 9.75
C SER A 195 9.20 60.37 9.38
#